data_bc2097b124c558853a127ee1ee57762a
#
_entry.id   bc2097b124c558853a127ee1ee57762a
#
_cell.length_a   1.000
_cell.length_b   1.000
_cell.length_c   1.000
_cell.angle_alpha   90.00
_cell.angle_beta   90.00
_cell.angle_gamma   90.00
#
_symmetry.space_group_name_H-M   'P 1'
#
loop_
_entity.id
_entity.type
_entity.pdbx_description
1 polymer ?
#
loop_
_entity_poly.entity_id
_entity_poly.type
_entity_poly.pdbx_seq_one_letter_code
_entity_poly.pdbx_strand_id
1 'polypeptide(L)'
;MYTQFFGNFLLSKGYITNEQLFDALKEKAQKHAKLGTLAIHSGLMTAAEVDSVIVEQTHQDKKFGELTIEMGYLTDEQVKELLSIQSPDFLLLGQILLDKGIIDNTTLEKSIHDYRSENAISDLDMVLEDKDSINHLIGHFFANTGIDPSAIDIMYLELLFNSFIRFVGDDYTPLSAEICDSFSADCMVRQDIEGSYAISTYIGMSQTTAINFASRYVNESFSVYDEYVQASLDDFLNLNNGLFLVNCSNDQALELTLTAPEHFDGQTRSFNKACKLKLLYPFGACLLYTSPSPRDC
;
A
#
# COMPACT_ATOMS: atom_id res chain seq x y z
N MET A 1 5.06 -2.37 -5.29
CA MET A 1 4.28 -3.03 -4.22
C MET A 1 4.96 -2.98 -2.86
N TYR A 2 6.27 -3.26 -2.71
CA TYR A 2 6.97 -3.20 -1.41
C TYR A 2 6.79 -1.89 -0.64
N THR A 3 6.75 -0.77 -1.35
CA THR A 3 6.63 0.55 -0.75
C THR A 3 5.29 0.75 -0.02
N GLN A 4 4.22 0.15 -0.51
CA GLN A 4 2.89 0.25 0.07
C GLN A 4 2.79 -0.47 1.42
N PHE A 5 3.52 -1.58 1.59
CA PHE A 5 3.47 -2.39 2.81
C PHE A 5 4.33 -1.85 3.95
N PHE A 6 5.27 -0.94 3.70
CA PHE A 6 6.13 -0.37 4.74
C PHE A 6 5.35 0.35 5.84
N GLY A 7 4.30 1.09 5.47
CA GLY A 7 3.43 1.74 6.47
C GLY A 7 2.72 0.73 7.39
N ASN A 8 2.25 -0.39 6.83
CA ASN A 8 1.67 -1.48 7.62
C ASN A 8 2.70 -2.13 8.54
N PHE A 9 3.93 -2.30 8.08
CA PHE A 9 5.03 -2.80 8.89
C PHE A 9 5.29 -1.89 10.10
N LEU A 10 5.38 -0.57 9.90
CA LEU A 10 5.57 0.39 10.99
C LEU A 10 4.43 0.34 12.02
N LEU A 11 3.18 0.17 11.57
CA LEU A 11 2.02 -0.04 12.43
C LEU A 11 2.12 -1.33 13.24
N SER A 12 2.45 -2.45 12.59
CA SER A 12 2.53 -3.77 13.24
C SER A 12 3.61 -3.83 14.31
N LYS A 13 4.70 -3.08 14.13
CA LYS A 13 5.79 -2.93 15.12
C LYS A 13 5.48 -1.89 16.21
N GLY A 14 4.36 -1.17 16.10
CA GLY A 14 3.95 -0.15 17.07
C GLY A 14 4.78 1.14 17.00
N TYR A 15 5.53 1.38 15.92
CA TYR A 15 6.29 2.62 15.73
C TYR A 15 5.38 3.82 15.47
N ILE A 16 4.21 3.60 14.87
CA ILE A 16 3.23 4.63 14.54
C ILE A 16 1.80 4.15 14.83
N THR A 17 0.85 5.08 14.92
CA THR A 17 -0.59 4.81 15.00
C THR A 17 -1.26 4.94 13.62
N ASN A 18 -2.50 4.42 13.50
CA ASN A 18 -3.31 4.58 12.28
C ASN A 18 -3.54 6.06 11.93
N GLU A 19 -3.75 6.93 12.93
CA GLU A 19 -3.96 8.36 12.74
C GLU A 19 -2.68 9.03 12.21
N GLN A 20 -1.53 8.72 12.81
CA GLN A 20 -0.23 9.23 12.36
C GLN A 20 0.10 8.80 10.94
N LEU A 21 -0.20 7.53 10.58
CA LEU A 21 -0.02 7.05 9.21
C LEU A 21 -0.91 7.82 8.24
N PHE A 22 -2.20 7.98 8.54
CA PHE A 22 -3.14 8.69 7.68
C PHE A 22 -2.73 10.15 7.44
N ASP A 23 -2.32 10.83 8.51
CA ASP A 23 -1.84 12.22 8.42
C ASP A 23 -0.53 12.33 7.63
N ALA A 24 0.36 11.34 7.74
CA ALA A 24 1.59 11.31 6.95
C ALA A 24 1.30 11.07 5.46
N LEU A 25 0.36 10.18 5.12
CA LEU A 25 -0.02 9.93 3.72
C LEU A 25 -0.62 11.16 3.04
N LYS A 26 -1.40 11.98 3.77
CA LYS A 26 -1.95 13.26 3.22
C LYS A 26 -0.86 14.25 2.83
N GLU A 27 0.27 14.26 3.53
CA GLU A 27 1.38 15.20 3.27
C GLU A 27 2.34 14.69 2.18
N LYS A 28 2.30 13.41 1.85
CA LYS A 28 3.26 12.75 0.96
C LYS A 28 3.40 13.42 -0.41
N ALA A 29 2.30 13.87 -0.99
CA ALA A 29 2.25 14.44 -2.34
C ALA A 29 3.11 15.73 -2.54
N GLN A 30 3.62 16.36 -1.46
CA GLN A 30 4.35 17.63 -1.49
C GLN A 30 5.78 17.53 -0.94
N LYS A 31 6.27 16.35 -0.63
CA LYS A 31 7.56 16.15 0.04
C LYS A 31 8.58 15.45 -0.85
N HIS A 32 9.86 15.69 -0.51
CA HIS A 32 11.00 14.96 -1.05
C HIS A 32 11.81 14.39 0.11
N ALA A 33 12.39 13.20 -0.06
CA ALA A 33 13.29 12.65 0.95
C ALA A 33 14.57 13.51 1.03
N LYS A 34 15.01 13.79 2.26
CA LYS A 34 16.25 14.52 2.50
C LYS A 34 17.46 13.63 2.24
N LEU A 35 18.62 14.24 1.95
CA LEU A 35 19.85 13.52 1.66
C LEU A 35 20.26 12.54 2.77
N GLY A 36 20.07 12.91 4.06
CA GLY A 36 20.33 12.01 5.18
C GLY A 36 19.46 10.75 5.17
N THR A 37 18.17 10.89 4.87
CA THR A 37 17.23 9.74 4.73
C THR A 37 17.62 8.84 3.56
N LEU A 38 18.03 9.42 2.44
CA LEU A 38 18.52 8.68 1.28
C LEU A 38 19.82 7.93 1.60
N ALA A 39 20.75 8.57 2.33
CA ALA A 39 22.04 7.98 2.73
C ALA A 39 21.85 6.80 3.68
N ILE A 40 20.93 6.89 4.65
CA ILE A 40 20.57 5.75 5.53
C ILE A 40 19.99 4.60 4.70
N HIS A 41 19.04 4.89 3.82
CA HIS A 41 18.41 3.88 2.97
C HIS A 41 19.41 3.13 2.09
N SER A 42 20.36 3.85 1.50
CA SER A 42 21.39 3.28 0.65
C SER A 42 22.54 2.61 1.43
N GLY A 43 22.46 2.60 2.77
CA GLY A 43 23.52 2.03 3.63
C GLY A 43 24.85 2.77 3.55
N LEU A 44 24.86 4.00 3.05
CA LEU A 44 26.05 4.85 2.92
C LEU A 44 26.36 5.62 4.20
N MET A 45 25.37 5.84 5.05
CA MET A 45 25.51 6.44 6.37
C MET A 45 24.62 5.72 7.37
N THR A 46 25.06 5.69 8.62
CA THR A 46 24.25 5.27 9.78
C THR A 46 23.42 6.45 10.30
N ALA A 47 22.39 6.15 11.10
CA ALA A 47 21.60 7.17 11.78
C ALA A 47 22.48 8.09 12.65
N ALA A 48 23.44 7.52 13.39
CA ALA A 48 24.35 8.27 14.26
C ALA A 48 25.23 9.26 13.47
N GLU A 49 25.70 8.88 12.28
CA GLU A 49 26.47 9.76 11.40
C GLU A 49 25.60 10.90 10.85
N VAL A 50 24.36 10.59 10.46
CA VAL A 50 23.38 11.60 10.02
C VAL A 50 23.10 12.59 11.15
N ASP A 51 22.85 12.11 12.37
CA ASP A 51 22.63 12.98 13.55
C ASP A 51 23.85 13.87 13.84
N SER A 52 25.07 13.32 13.69
CA SER A 52 26.31 14.08 13.87
C SER A 52 26.42 15.22 12.87
N VAL A 53 26.04 15.01 11.59
CA VAL A 53 26.02 16.07 10.57
C VAL A 53 24.93 17.11 10.87
N ILE A 54 23.75 16.70 11.34
CA ILE A 54 22.66 17.60 11.72
C ILE A 54 23.13 18.53 12.88
N VAL A 55 23.82 17.97 13.88
CA VAL A 55 24.39 18.77 14.98
C VAL A 55 25.42 19.76 14.45
N GLU A 56 26.35 19.33 13.60
CA GLU A 56 27.35 20.21 13.00
C GLU A 56 26.71 21.31 12.15
N GLN A 57 25.62 21.01 11.46
CA GLN A 57 24.86 22.00 10.68
C GLN A 57 24.26 23.12 11.54
N THR A 58 24.06 22.89 12.85
CA THR A 58 23.64 23.96 13.77
C THR A 58 24.78 24.96 14.10
N HIS A 59 26.03 24.55 13.88
CA HIS A 59 27.22 25.35 14.16
C HIS A 59 27.83 26.00 12.90
N GLN A 60 27.48 25.51 11.70
CA GLN A 60 28.02 25.97 10.43
C GLN A 60 26.89 26.26 9.43
N ASP A 61 26.99 27.38 8.73
CA ASP A 61 26.06 27.73 7.64
C ASP A 61 26.47 27.01 6.35
N LYS A 62 26.34 25.68 6.36
CA LYS A 62 26.65 24.80 5.21
C LYS A 62 25.51 23.84 4.94
N LYS A 63 25.41 23.40 3.68
CA LYS A 63 24.44 22.37 3.31
C LYS A 63 24.86 21.01 3.89
N PHE A 64 23.86 20.16 4.17
CA PHE A 64 24.08 18.82 4.70
C PHE A 64 25.10 18.02 3.85
N GLY A 65 24.95 18.03 2.51
CA GLY A 65 25.87 17.34 1.60
C GLY A 65 27.30 17.85 1.67
N GLU A 66 27.52 19.16 1.86
CA GLU A 66 28.86 19.74 2.02
C GLU A 66 29.52 19.25 3.33
N LEU A 67 28.74 19.23 4.41
CA LEU A 67 29.24 18.75 5.70
C LEU A 67 29.52 17.25 5.70
N THR A 68 28.69 16.42 5.02
CA THR A 68 28.96 14.98 4.90
C THR A 68 30.27 14.68 4.20
N ILE A 69 30.65 15.50 3.19
CA ILE A 69 31.92 15.38 2.48
C ILE A 69 33.07 15.83 3.39
N GLU A 70 32.96 16.97 4.06
CA GLU A 70 34.01 17.49 4.95
C GLU A 70 34.27 16.55 6.15
N MET A 71 33.23 15.95 6.70
CA MET A 71 33.33 14.97 7.80
C MET A 71 33.78 13.58 7.33
N GLY A 72 33.92 13.38 6.01
CA GLY A 72 34.42 12.12 5.42
C GLY A 72 33.40 10.98 5.40
N TYR A 73 32.12 11.28 5.58
CA TYR A 73 31.05 10.25 5.53
C TYR A 73 30.64 9.89 4.11
N LEU A 74 30.61 10.87 3.19
CA LEU A 74 30.27 10.68 1.78
C LEU A 74 31.31 11.32 0.86
N THR A 75 31.43 10.80 -0.36
CA THR A 75 32.19 11.46 -1.45
C THR A 75 31.26 12.41 -2.24
N ASP A 76 31.86 13.32 -3.01
CA ASP A 76 31.11 14.23 -3.90
C ASP A 76 30.28 13.46 -4.95
N GLU A 77 30.82 12.34 -5.45
CA GLU A 77 30.13 11.44 -6.37
C GLU A 77 28.91 10.80 -5.72
N GLN A 78 29.06 10.28 -4.49
CA GLN A 78 27.95 9.66 -3.74
C GLN A 78 26.82 10.67 -3.44
N VAL A 79 27.17 11.90 -3.06
CA VAL A 79 26.18 12.98 -2.85
C VAL A 79 25.41 13.27 -4.13
N LYS A 80 26.12 13.38 -5.28
CA LYS A 80 25.47 13.60 -6.59
C LYS A 80 24.57 12.45 -6.99
N GLU A 81 25.02 11.22 -6.79
CA GLU A 81 24.24 10.02 -7.05
C GLU A 81 22.96 9.98 -6.23
N LEU A 82 23.05 10.16 -4.89
CA LEU A 82 21.89 10.22 -4.00
C LEU A 82 20.88 11.30 -4.39
N LEU A 83 21.35 12.49 -4.79
CA LEU A 83 20.48 13.57 -5.23
C LEU A 83 19.82 13.32 -6.59
N SER A 84 20.36 12.41 -7.40
CA SER A 84 19.79 12.02 -8.71
C SER A 84 18.75 10.91 -8.59
N ILE A 85 18.72 10.18 -7.48
CA ILE A 85 17.78 9.07 -7.25
C ILE A 85 16.38 9.64 -7.02
N GLN A 86 15.41 9.15 -7.78
CA GLN A 86 14.01 9.38 -7.46
C GLN A 86 13.68 8.64 -6.16
N SER A 87 13.32 9.41 -5.12
CA SER A 87 13.09 8.85 -3.79
C SER A 87 11.97 7.81 -3.81
N PRO A 88 12.23 6.56 -3.38
CA PRO A 88 11.16 5.59 -3.21
C PRO A 88 10.08 6.12 -2.26
N ASP A 89 8.84 5.80 -2.55
CA ASP A 89 7.66 6.32 -1.85
C ASP A 89 7.64 6.04 -0.34
N PHE A 90 8.17 4.89 0.08
CA PHE A 90 8.23 4.56 1.52
C PHE A 90 9.24 5.41 2.28
N LEU A 91 10.29 5.92 1.61
CA LEU A 91 11.24 6.86 2.22
C LEU A 91 10.61 8.23 2.43
N LEU A 92 9.67 8.64 1.54
CA LEU A 92 8.89 9.85 1.76
C LEU A 92 8.03 9.74 3.01
N LEU A 93 7.41 8.57 3.23
CA LEU A 93 6.69 8.31 4.48
C LEU A 93 7.62 8.41 5.69
N GLY A 94 8.79 7.75 5.64
CA GLY A 94 9.82 7.83 6.69
C GLY A 94 10.25 9.28 6.96
N GLN A 95 10.50 10.08 5.91
CA GLN A 95 10.88 11.49 6.04
C GLN A 95 9.79 12.33 6.71
N ILE A 96 8.52 12.12 6.36
CA ILE A 96 7.40 12.85 6.99
C ILE A 96 7.31 12.51 8.48
N LEU A 97 7.48 11.24 8.83
CA LEU A 97 7.46 10.80 10.24
C LEU A 97 8.63 11.41 11.05
N LEU A 98 9.82 11.53 10.44
CA LEU A 98 10.97 12.24 11.01
C LEU A 98 10.69 13.73 11.21
N ASP A 99 10.18 14.41 10.17
CA ASP A 99 9.87 15.84 10.20
C ASP A 99 8.81 16.20 11.28
N LYS A 100 7.89 15.27 11.54
CA LYS A 100 6.89 15.39 12.62
C LYS A 100 7.41 14.99 14.00
N GLY A 101 8.63 14.46 14.09
CA GLY A 101 9.19 13.95 15.34
C GLY A 101 8.47 12.71 15.90
N ILE A 102 7.78 11.96 15.04
CA ILE A 102 7.08 10.72 15.40
C ILE A 102 8.09 9.58 15.57
N ILE A 103 9.10 9.54 14.71
CA ILE A 103 10.25 8.64 14.81
C ILE A 103 11.54 9.46 14.72
N ASP A 104 12.65 8.87 15.15
CA ASP A 104 13.99 9.41 14.97
C ASP A 104 14.78 8.64 13.89
N ASN A 105 15.96 9.13 13.54
CA ASN A 105 16.82 8.51 12.52
C ASN A 105 17.20 7.07 12.89
N THR A 106 17.43 6.79 14.16
CA THR A 106 17.75 5.43 14.67
C THR A 106 16.59 4.48 14.44
N THR A 107 15.37 4.91 14.75
CA THR A 107 14.15 4.13 14.53
C THR A 107 13.91 3.90 13.03
N LEU A 108 14.16 4.91 12.20
CA LEU A 108 14.03 4.79 10.75
C LEU A 108 15.03 3.78 10.19
N GLU A 109 16.32 3.90 10.53
CA GLU A 109 17.37 2.97 10.10
C GLU A 109 17.03 1.53 10.47
N LYS A 110 16.67 1.31 11.75
CA LYS A 110 16.25 0.01 12.25
C LYS A 110 15.03 -0.53 11.51
N SER A 111 14.00 0.30 11.31
CA SER A 111 12.76 -0.13 10.66
C SER A 111 12.98 -0.52 9.18
N ILE A 112 13.85 0.19 8.46
CA ILE A 112 14.22 -0.16 7.08
C ILE A 112 14.96 -1.50 7.05
N HIS A 113 15.94 -1.67 7.96
CA HIS A 113 16.71 -2.92 8.06
C HIS A 113 15.81 -4.12 8.41
N ASP A 114 14.96 -3.98 9.44
CA ASP A 114 14.06 -5.03 9.90
C ASP A 114 13.02 -5.37 8.82
N TYR A 115 12.45 -4.37 8.14
CA TYR A 115 11.50 -4.56 7.05
C TYR A 115 12.09 -5.37 5.89
N ARG A 116 13.32 -5.04 5.48
CA ARG A 116 14.03 -5.78 4.44
C ARG A 116 14.35 -7.22 4.88
N SER A 117 14.86 -7.37 6.09
CA SER A 117 15.25 -8.67 6.65
C SER A 117 14.06 -9.60 6.84
N GLU A 118 12.95 -9.13 7.43
CA GLU A 118 11.77 -9.94 7.70
C GLU A 118 11.03 -10.37 6.43
N ASN A 119 11.10 -9.56 5.37
CA ASN A 119 10.44 -9.86 4.11
C ASN A 119 11.40 -10.43 3.05
N ALA A 120 12.64 -10.76 3.42
CA ALA A 120 13.69 -11.27 2.53
C ALA A 120 13.90 -10.41 1.26
N ILE A 121 13.71 -9.09 1.38
CA ILE A 121 13.79 -8.14 0.26
C ILE A 121 15.24 -7.75 0.02
N SER A 122 15.79 -8.14 -1.13
CA SER A 122 17.10 -7.65 -1.59
C SER A 122 16.95 -6.29 -2.30
N ASP A 123 18.08 -5.59 -2.49
CA ASP A 123 18.09 -4.35 -3.27
C ASP A 123 17.64 -4.59 -4.72
N LEU A 124 17.90 -5.78 -5.25
CA LEU A 124 17.49 -6.19 -6.60
C LEU A 124 15.98 -6.40 -6.69
N ASP A 125 15.37 -7.02 -5.66
CA ASP A 125 13.92 -7.26 -5.60
C ASP A 125 13.14 -5.96 -5.55
N MET A 126 13.67 -4.94 -4.85
CA MET A 126 13.04 -3.61 -4.80
C MET A 126 13.01 -2.93 -6.17
N VAL A 127 13.91 -3.29 -7.07
CA VAL A 127 13.98 -2.74 -8.44
C VAL A 127 13.19 -3.59 -9.44
N LEU A 128 13.24 -4.92 -9.28
CA LEU A 128 12.67 -5.86 -10.26
C LEU A 128 11.25 -6.35 -9.92
N GLU A 129 10.77 -6.08 -8.69
CA GLU A 129 9.48 -6.59 -8.19
C GLU A 129 9.32 -8.09 -8.42
N ASP A 130 10.27 -8.89 -7.92
CA ASP A 130 10.25 -10.33 -8.08
C ASP A 130 8.98 -10.97 -7.49
N LYS A 131 8.37 -11.87 -8.28
CA LYS A 131 7.05 -12.46 -7.98
C LYS A 131 7.04 -13.29 -6.69
N ASP A 132 8.12 -14.01 -6.41
CA ASP A 132 8.20 -14.87 -5.22
C ASP A 132 8.28 -14.04 -3.94
N SER A 133 8.98 -12.93 -3.96
CA SER A 133 9.09 -11.99 -2.85
C SER A 133 7.78 -11.25 -2.59
N ILE A 134 7.01 -10.93 -3.64
CA ILE A 134 5.66 -10.35 -3.51
C ILE A 134 4.69 -11.34 -2.86
N ASN A 135 4.71 -12.60 -3.29
CA ASN A 135 3.90 -13.66 -2.72
C ASN A 135 4.20 -13.86 -1.22
N HIS A 136 5.48 -13.82 -0.84
CA HIS A 136 5.91 -13.90 0.55
C HIS A 136 5.39 -12.72 1.38
N LEU A 137 5.45 -11.50 0.84
CA LEU A 137 4.94 -10.30 1.48
C LEU A 137 3.41 -10.38 1.70
N ILE A 138 2.65 -10.85 0.70
CA ILE A 138 1.21 -11.08 0.81
C ILE A 138 0.91 -12.18 1.83
N GLY A 139 1.68 -13.28 1.85
CA GLY A 139 1.55 -14.35 2.84
C GLY A 139 1.72 -13.84 4.27
N HIS A 140 2.74 -13.01 4.54
CA HIS A 140 2.95 -12.38 5.85
C HIS A 140 1.81 -11.44 6.26
N PHE A 141 1.15 -10.81 5.30
CA PHE A 141 0.01 -9.95 5.53
C PHE A 141 -1.17 -10.68 6.19
N PHE A 142 -1.32 -11.98 5.94
CA PHE A 142 -2.33 -12.85 6.54
C PHE A 142 -1.88 -13.56 7.82
N ALA A 143 -0.61 -13.49 8.20
CA ALA A 143 -0.06 -14.27 9.31
C ALA A 143 -0.83 -14.14 10.64
N ASN A 144 -1.46 -13.00 10.89
CA ASN A 144 -2.21 -12.73 12.12
C ASN A 144 -3.72 -12.99 12.01
N THR A 145 -4.21 -13.45 10.85
CA THR A 145 -5.66 -13.63 10.62
C THR A 145 -6.14 -15.04 10.93
N GLY A 146 -5.22 -16.01 11.02
CA GLY A 146 -5.57 -17.43 11.05
C GLY A 146 -6.11 -17.96 9.71
N ILE A 147 -5.99 -17.18 8.63
CA ILE A 147 -6.25 -17.61 7.25
C ILE A 147 -4.93 -18.10 6.67
N ASP A 148 -4.98 -19.26 6.04
CA ASP A 148 -3.90 -19.76 5.18
C ASP A 148 -4.36 -19.56 3.72
N PRO A 149 -3.94 -18.44 3.05
CA PRO A 149 -4.42 -18.12 1.72
C PRO A 149 -3.91 -19.16 0.72
N SER A 150 -4.79 -19.65 -0.13
CA SER A 150 -4.42 -20.52 -1.24
C SER A 150 -3.61 -19.74 -2.30
N ALA A 151 -2.93 -20.46 -3.20
CA ALA A 151 -2.22 -19.81 -4.32
C ALA A 151 -3.14 -18.96 -5.19
N ILE A 152 -4.42 -19.35 -5.31
CA ILE A 152 -5.43 -18.57 -6.06
C ILE A 152 -5.80 -17.29 -5.32
N ASP A 153 -5.93 -17.32 -3.99
CA ASP A 153 -6.20 -16.13 -3.18
C ASP A 153 -5.04 -15.13 -3.28
N ILE A 154 -3.80 -15.61 -3.22
CA ILE A 154 -2.60 -14.79 -3.39
C ILE A 154 -2.59 -14.13 -4.78
N MET A 155 -2.88 -14.90 -5.84
CA MET A 155 -2.96 -14.40 -7.21
C MET A 155 -4.06 -13.32 -7.35
N TYR A 156 -5.21 -13.50 -6.71
CA TYR A 156 -6.28 -12.50 -6.70
C TYR A 156 -5.82 -11.19 -6.05
N LEU A 157 -5.16 -11.28 -4.89
CA LEU A 157 -4.69 -10.11 -4.15
C LEU A 157 -3.54 -9.39 -4.86
N GLU A 158 -2.60 -10.14 -5.43
CA GLU A 158 -1.53 -9.54 -6.25
C GLU A 158 -2.12 -8.72 -7.41
N LEU A 159 -3.08 -9.32 -8.14
CA LEU A 159 -3.76 -8.64 -9.22
C LEU A 159 -4.52 -7.40 -8.72
N LEU A 160 -5.23 -7.52 -7.60
CA LEU A 160 -5.99 -6.44 -7.01
C LEU A 160 -5.10 -5.26 -6.60
N PHE A 161 -3.98 -5.50 -5.91
CA PHE A 161 -3.01 -4.46 -5.57
C PHE A 161 -2.42 -3.80 -6.82
N ASN A 162 -2.07 -4.59 -7.85
CA ASN A 162 -1.58 -4.06 -9.11
C ASN A 162 -2.65 -3.21 -9.85
N SER A 163 -3.92 -3.61 -9.78
CA SER A 163 -5.03 -2.83 -10.33
C SER A 163 -5.19 -1.48 -9.61
N PHE A 164 -5.09 -1.46 -8.28
CA PHE A 164 -5.09 -0.22 -7.51
C PHE A 164 -3.92 0.70 -7.88
N ILE A 165 -2.69 0.16 -7.94
CA ILE A 165 -1.49 0.92 -8.36
C ILE A 165 -1.70 1.54 -9.73
N ARG A 166 -2.17 0.74 -10.68
CA ARG A 166 -2.26 1.14 -12.08
C ARG A 166 -3.36 2.14 -12.35
N PHE A 167 -4.52 2.00 -11.71
CA PHE A 167 -5.72 2.74 -12.07
C PHE A 167 -6.13 3.81 -11.08
N VAL A 168 -5.72 3.70 -9.81
CA VAL A 168 -6.11 4.64 -8.75
C VAL A 168 -4.91 5.42 -8.21
N GLY A 169 -3.75 4.77 -8.14
CA GLY A 169 -2.50 5.35 -7.70
C GLY A 169 -1.78 4.47 -6.68
N ASP A 170 -0.47 4.66 -6.58
CA ASP A 170 0.43 3.88 -5.74
C ASP A 170 0.63 4.47 -4.33
N ASP A 171 -0.06 5.57 -4.01
CA ASP A 171 0.06 6.34 -2.77
C ASP A 171 -0.82 5.79 -1.62
N TYR A 172 -1.09 4.49 -1.60
CA TYR A 172 -1.83 3.84 -0.51
C TYR A 172 -0.94 2.97 0.37
N THR A 173 -1.47 2.63 1.54
CA THR A 173 -0.91 1.61 2.44
C THR A 173 -1.99 0.58 2.76
N PRO A 174 -1.78 -0.72 2.48
CA PRO A 174 -2.68 -1.77 2.90
C PRO A 174 -2.51 -1.99 4.41
N LEU A 175 -3.62 -2.03 5.15
CA LEU A 175 -3.63 -2.42 6.55
C LEU A 175 -3.83 -3.92 6.67
N SER A 176 -3.40 -4.50 7.79
CA SER A 176 -3.50 -5.95 8.03
C SER A 176 -4.91 -6.48 7.75
N ALA A 177 -4.98 -7.65 7.13
CA ALA A 177 -6.24 -8.31 6.88
C ALA A 177 -6.94 -8.69 8.20
N GLU A 178 -8.26 -8.63 8.19
CA GLU A 178 -9.11 -8.95 9.35
C GLU A 178 -10.22 -9.91 8.92
N ILE A 179 -10.65 -10.78 9.82
CA ILE A 179 -11.88 -11.57 9.64
C ILE A 179 -13.04 -10.78 10.21
N CYS A 180 -14.12 -10.67 9.47
CA CYS A 180 -15.36 -10.05 9.92
C CYS A 180 -16.59 -10.89 9.55
N ASP A 181 -17.64 -10.74 10.38
CA ASP A 181 -18.92 -11.40 10.18
C ASP A 181 -19.96 -10.47 9.53
N SER A 182 -19.65 -9.19 9.48
CA SER A 182 -20.49 -8.18 8.85
C SER A 182 -19.69 -6.95 8.46
N PHE A 183 -20.20 -6.21 7.50
CA PHE A 183 -19.70 -4.89 7.15
C PHE A 183 -20.79 -3.98 6.59
N SER A 184 -20.51 -2.68 6.63
CA SER A 184 -21.32 -1.64 5.99
C SER A 184 -20.41 -0.54 5.46
N ALA A 185 -20.84 0.12 4.40
CA ALA A 185 -20.20 1.32 3.86
C ALA A 185 -21.25 2.24 3.27
N ASP A 186 -20.95 3.54 3.14
CA ASP A 186 -21.88 4.49 2.51
C ASP A 186 -22.11 4.13 1.05
N CYS A 187 -21.02 3.73 0.36
CA CYS A 187 -21.04 3.23 -1.01
C CYS A 187 -20.46 1.82 -1.01
N MET A 188 -21.16 0.89 -1.61
CA MET A 188 -20.73 -0.51 -1.66
C MET A 188 -21.19 -1.16 -2.96
N VAL A 189 -20.27 -1.79 -3.66
CA VAL A 189 -20.50 -2.62 -4.83
C VAL A 189 -20.03 -4.04 -4.58
N ARG A 190 -20.79 -5.01 -5.06
CA ARG A 190 -20.50 -6.46 -5.03
C ARG A 190 -20.44 -7.00 -6.45
N GLN A 191 -19.57 -7.99 -6.66
CA GLN A 191 -19.60 -8.86 -7.82
C GLN A 191 -19.17 -10.26 -7.41
N ASP A 192 -19.87 -11.28 -7.92
CA ASP A 192 -19.55 -12.68 -7.67
C ASP A 192 -18.75 -13.26 -8.83
N ILE A 193 -17.77 -14.06 -8.46
CA ILE A 193 -17.03 -14.96 -9.34
C ILE A 193 -17.62 -16.35 -9.09
N GLU A 194 -18.08 -17.01 -10.14
CA GLU A 194 -18.75 -18.32 -10.09
C GLU A 194 -17.97 -19.36 -10.90
N GLY A 195 -18.09 -20.64 -10.51
CA GLY A 195 -17.43 -21.76 -11.17
C GLY A 195 -16.70 -22.67 -10.20
N SER A 196 -15.61 -23.26 -10.62
CA SER A 196 -14.81 -24.14 -9.77
C SER A 196 -14.08 -23.45 -8.61
N TYR A 197 -13.96 -22.12 -8.66
CA TYR A 197 -13.55 -21.27 -7.57
C TYR A 197 -14.60 -20.16 -7.44
N ALA A 198 -15.37 -20.21 -6.36
CA ALA A 198 -16.50 -19.30 -6.18
C ALA A 198 -16.23 -18.34 -5.01
N ILE A 199 -16.30 -17.05 -5.29
CA ILE A 199 -16.01 -15.98 -4.31
C ILE A 199 -16.88 -14.76 -4.56
N SER A 200 -17.40 -14.15 -3.50
CA SER A 200 -18.02 -12.83 -3.56
C SER A 200 -17.00 -11.75 -3.22
N THR A 201 -16.85 -10.77 -4.07
CA THR A 201 -15.94 -9.64 -3.90
C THR A 201 -16.72 -8.35 -3.69
N TYR A 202 -16.24 -7.49 -2.79
CA TYR A 202 -16.91 -6.24 -2.46
C TYR A 202 -15.88 -5.12 -2.36
N ILE A 203 -16.27 -3.94 -2.83
CA ILE A 203 -15.56 -2.68 -2.56
C ILE A 203 -16.52 -1.77 -1.81
N GLY A 204 -16.10 -1.25 -0.66
CA GLY A 204 -16.88 -0.32 0.14
C GLY A 204 -16.05 0.88 0.60
N MET A 205 -16.68 2.06 0.65
CA MET A 205 -16.03 3.29 1.07
C MET A 205 -17.04 4.38 1.43
N SER A 206 -16.56 5.50 2.01
CA SER A 206 -17.40 6.69 2.20
C SER A 206 -17.70 7.37 0.84
N GLN A 207 -18.77 8.14 0.75
CA GLN A 207 -19.10 8.89 -0.48
C GLN A 207 -17.96 9.80 -0.93
N THR A 208 -17.32 10.51 0.02
CA THR A 208 -16.16 11.37 -0.31
C THR A 208 -15.01 10.56 -0.88
N THR A 209 -14.75 9.39 -0.33
CA THR A 209 -13.70 8.49 -0.84
C THR A 209 -14.07 7.97 -2.24
N ALA A 210 -15.34 7.59 -2.49
CA ALA A 210 -15.81 7.12 -3.78
C ALA A 210 -15.66 8.18 -4.89
N ILE A 211 -16.00 9.43 -4.59
CA ILE A 211 -15.82 10.56 -5.52
C ILE A 211 -14.33 10.71 -5.90
N ASN A 212 -13.42 10.67 -4.93
CA ASN A 212 -11.98 10.79 -5.19
C ASN A 212 -11.43 9.56 -5.92
N PHE A 213 -11.89 8.36 -5.55
CA PHE A 213 -11.55 7.12 -6.24
C PHE A 213 -11.94 7.19 -7.72
N ALA A 214 -13.21 7.48 -8.01
CA ALA A 214 -13.73 7.61 -9.38
C ALA A 214 -12.96 8.68 -10.17
N SER A 215 -12.69 9.84 -9.53
CA SER A 215 -11.94 10.92 -10.18
C SER A 215 -10.55 10.49 -10.60
N ARG A 216 -9.85 9.69 -9.81
CA ARG A 216 -8.54 9.13 -10.17
C ARG A 216 -8.67 8.04 -11.23
N TYR A 217 -9.64 7.14 -11.07
CA TYR A 217 -9.85 5.99 -11.94
C TYR A 217 -10.10 6.39 -13.40
N VAL A 218 -11.01 7.35 -13.63
CA VAL A 218 -11.34 7.83 -14.99
C VAL A 218 -10.52 9.06 -15.40
N ASN A 219 -9.66 9.60 -14.52
CA ASN A 219 -8.87 10.81 -14.72
C ASN A 219 -9.75 12.04 -15.06
N GLU A 220 -10.92 12.16 -14.39
CA GLU A 220 -11.85 13.28 -14.49
C GLU A 220 -12.25 13.74 -13.08
N SER A 221 -12.66 15.01 -12.94
CA SER A 221 -13.03 15.56 -11.63
C SER A 221 -14.52 15.39 -11.36
N PHE A 222 -14.87 14.62 -10.33
CA PHE A 222 -16.22 14.53 -9.79
C PHE A 222 -16.32 15.35 -8.49
N SER A 223 -17.49 15.89 -8.20
CA SER A 223 -17.79 16.66 -6.99
C SER A 223 -19.00 16.13 -6.19
N VAL A 224 -19.75 15.22 -6.78
CA VAL A 224 -20.97 14.63 -6.20
C VAL A 224 -20.94 13.13 -6.42
N TYR A 225 -21.49 12.38 -5.46
CA TYR A 225 -21.72 10.95 -5.61
C TYR A 225 -22.99 10.73 -6.44
N ASP A 226 -22.82 10.35 -7.69
CA ASP A 226 -23.86 10.14 -8.69
C ASP A 226 -23.67 8.81 -9.44
N GLU A 227 -24.46 8.60 -10.49
CA GLU A 227 -24.43 7.40 -11.32
C GLU A 227 -23.08 7.18 -12.04
N TYR A 228 -22.34 8.26 -12.33
CA TYR A 228 -21.01 8.14 -12.97
C TYR A 228 -19.96 7.64 -11.98
N VAL A 229 -20.03 8.11 -10.73
CA VAL A 229 -19.16 7.60 -9.65
C VAL A 229 -19.50 6.14 -9.37
N GLN A 230 -20.78 5.77 -9.31
CA GLN A 230 -21.19 4.37 -9.14
C GLN A 230 -20.69 3.48 -10.29
N ALA A 231 -20.91 3.91 -11.53
CA ALA A 231 -20.42 3.18 -12.70
C ALA A 231 -18.90 3.00 -12.72
N SER A 232 -18.13 3.96 -12.17
CA SER A 232 -16.68 3.85 -12.04
C SER A 232 -16.26 2.75 -11.05
N LEU A 233 -17.00 2.58 -9.95
CA LEU A 233 -16.78 1.49 -8.99
C LEU A 233 -17.12 0.13 -9.60
N ASP A 234 -18.24 0.05 -10.33
CA ASP A 234 -18.67 -1.15 -11.06
C ASP A 234 -17.61 -1.58 -12.07
N ASP A 235 -17.16 -0.62 -12.88
CA ASP A 235 -16.18 -0.86 -13.95
C ASP A 235 -14.83 -1.32 -13.38
N PHE A 236 -14.33 -0.67 -12.31
CA PHE A 236 -13.10 -1.10 -11.66
C PHE A 236 -13.19 -2.53 -11.12
N LEU A 237 -14.28 -2.88 -10.42
CA LEU A 237 -14.46 -4.22 -9.86
C LEU A 237 -14.59 -5.25 -10.97
N ASN A 238 -15.39 -4.94 -12.00
CA ASN A 238 -15.59 -5.80 -13.16
C ASN A 238 -14.29 -6.00 -13.97
N LEU A 239 -13.49 -4.96 -14.13
CA LEU A 239 -12.18 -5.01 -14.79
C LEU A 239 -11.21 -5.93 -14.01
N ASN A 240 -11.08 -5.71 -12.69
CA ASN A 240 -10.21 -6.53 -11.85
C ASN A 240 -10.61 -8.00 -11.86
N ASN A 241 -11.89 -8.28 -11.66
CA ASN A 241 -12.40 -9.65 -11.65
C ASN A 241 -12.31 -10.31 -13.04
N GLY A 242 -12.55 -9.54 -14.11
CA GLY A 242 -12.38 -10.01 -15.49
C GLY A 242 -10.94 -10.42 -15.80
N LEU A 243 -9.96 -9.60 -15.40
CA LEU A 243 -8.54 -9.94 -15.53
C LEU A 243 -8.17 -11.18 -14.70
N PHE A 244 -8.76 -11.33 -13.51
CA PHE A 244 -8.56 -12.51 -12.69
C PHE A 244 -9.07 -13.79 -13.38
N LEU A 245 -10.25 -13.74 -14.02
CA LEU A 245 -10.77 -14.87 -14.80
C LEU A 245 -9.82 -15.29 -15.91
N VAL A 246 -9.26 -14.29 -16.64
CA VAL A 246 -8.29 -14.56 -17.70
C VAL A 246 -7.03 -15.24 -17.16
N ASN A 247 -6.51 -14.75 -16.03
CA ASN A 247 -5.35 -15.36 -15.39
C ASN A 247 -5.64 -16.79 -14.91
N CYS A 248 -6.80 -17.01 -14.27
CA CYS A 248 -7.23 -18.36 -13.84
C CYS A 248 -7.36 -19.33 -15.02
N SER A 249 -7.92 -18.87 -16.15
CA SER A 249 -8.04 -19.71 -17.36
C SER A 249 -6.69 -20.06 -17.94
N ASN A 250 -5.76 -19.11 -18.00
CA ASN A 250 -4.43 -19.30 -18.60
C ASN A 250 -3.51 -20.16 -17.72
N ASP A 251 -3.46 -19.86 -16.41
CA ASP A 251 -2.46 -20.42 -15.51
C ASP A 251 -2.95 -21.71 -14.79
N GLN A 252 -4.27 -21.82 -14.55
CA GLN A 252 -4.87 -22.87 -13.74
C GLN A 252 -5.87 -23.72 -14.53
N ALA A 253 -6.16 -23.39 -15.79
CA ALA A 253 -7.19 -24.04 -16.62
C ALA A 253 -8.58 -24.06 -15.94
N LEU A 254 -8.91 -23.03 -15.14
CA LEU A 254 -10.20 -22.88 -14.48
C LEU A 254 -11.17 -22.12 -15.37
N GLU A 255 -12.40 -22.60 -15.48
CA GLU A 255 -13.50 -21.92 -16.14
C GLU A 255 -14.35 -21.21 -15.08
N LEU A 256 -14.30 -19.88 -15.07
CA LEU A 256 -15.01 -19.03 -14.15
C LEU A 256 -15.90 -18.04 -14.92
N THR A 257 -16.96 -17.57 -14.29
CA THR A 257 -17.88 -16.56 -14.83
C THR A 257 -18.11 -15.44 -13.83
N LEU A 258 -18.54 -14.26 -14.29
CA LEU A 258 -18.87 -13.10 -13.45
C LEU A 258 -20.39 -12.87 -13.46
N THR A 259 -20.92 -12.47 -12.31
CA THR A 259 -22.24 -11.83 -12.25
C THR A 259 -22.15 -10.37 -12.65
N ALA A 260 -23.30 -9.71 -12.87
CA ALA A 260 -23.32 -8.24 -12.94
C ALA A 260 -22.98 -7.65 -11.56
N PRO A 261 -22.29 -6.48 -11.51
CA PRO A 261 -22.12 -5.74 -10.27
C PRO A 261 -23.47 -5.34 -9.64
N GLU A 262 -23.55 -5.34 -8.31
CA GLU A 262 -24.74 -4.95 -7.54
C GLU A 262 -24.36 -3.93 -6.46
N HIS A 263 -25.18 -2.88 -6.28
CA HIS A 263 -25.00 -1.85 -5.26
C HIS A 263 -25.75 -2.15 -3.97
N PHE A 264 -25.11 -1.88 -2.83
CA PHE A 264 -25.66 -2.06 -1.48
C PHE A 264 -25.37 -0.86 -0.59
N ASP A 265 -25.50 0.34 -1.12
CA ASP A 265 -25.15 1.59 -0.46
C ASP A 265 -25.89 1.77 0.88
N GLY A 266 -25.14 2.06 1.95
CA GLY A 266 -25.66 2.23 3.30
C GLY A 266 -26.24 0.98 3.97
N GLN A 267 -26.16 -0.18 3.33
CA GLN A 267 -26.70 -1.43 3.88
C GLN A 267 -25.63 -2.20 4.64
N THR A 268 -26.02 -2.84 5.75
CA THR A 268 -25.19 -3.81 6.44
C THR A 268 -25.35 -5.20 5.81
N ARG A 269 -24.26 -5.85 5.50
CA ARG A 269 -24.23 -7.25 5.04
C ARG A 269 -23.60 -8.12 6.10
N SER A 270 -24.19 -9.30 6.33
CA SER A 270 -23.69 -10.31 7.26
C SER A 270 -23.17 -11.52 6.49
N PHE A 271 -22.09 -12.11 6.98
CA PHE A 271 -21.38 -13.23 6.37
C PHE A 271 -21.07 -14.29 7.41
N ASN A 272 -20.81 -15.50 6.96
CA ASN A 272 -20.32 -16.54 7.87
C ASN A 272 -18.84 -16.29 8.24
N LYS A 273 -18.05 -15.88 7.28
CA LYS A 273 -16.67 -15.34 7.43
C LYS A 273 -16.33 -14.54 6.18
N ALA A 274 -15.91 -13.31 6.33
CA ALA A 274 -15.36 -12.54 5.24
C ALA A 274 -13.95 -12.06 5.63
N CYS A 275 -13.04 -12.08 4.66
CA CYS A 275 -11.75 -11.42 4.81
C CYS A 275 -11.93 -9.95 4.42
N LYS A 276 -11.59 -9.06 5.33
CA LYS A 276 -11.61 -7.62 5.14
C LYS A 276 -10.19 -7.11 4.98
N LEU A 277 -9.97 -6.36 3.92
CA LEU A 277 -8.75 -5.66 3.61
C LEU A 277 -9.02 -4.16 3.54
N LYS A 278 -8.20 -3.35 4.18
CA LYS A 278 -8.33 -1.90 4.16
C LYS A 278 -7.12 -1.27 3.46
N LEU A 279 -7.37 -0.55 2.37
CA LEU A 279 -6.38 0.27 1.69
C LEU A 279 -6.55 1.72 2.13
N LEU A 280 -5.54 2.29 2.76
CA LEU A 280 -5.56 3.65 3.27
C LEU A 280 -4.87 4.58 2.28
N TYR A 281 -5.66 5.41 1.59
CA TYR A 281 -5.22 6.48 0.71
C TYR A 281 -5.21 7.84 1.42
N PRO A 282 -4.50 8.86 0.90
CA PRO A 282 -4.59 10.23 1.41
C PRO A 282 -5.99 10.82 1.40
N PHE A 283 -6.84 10.37 0.46
CA PHE A 283 -8.22 10.82 0.30
C PHE A 283 -9.26 9.98 1.07
N GLY A 284 -8.86 8.90 1.72
CA GLY A 284 -9.76 8.05 2.51
C GLY A 284 -9.40 6.57 2.45
N ALA A 285 -10.28 5.74 3.02
CA ALA A 285 -10.09 4.30 3.09
C ALA A 285 -10.99 3.57 2.08
N CYS A 286 -10.39 2.72 1.25
CA CYS A 286 -11.09 1.74 0.44
C CYS A 286 -11.12 0.41 1.20
N LEU A 287 -12.30 -0.14 1.41
CA LEU A 287 -12.51 -1.41 2.09
C LEU A 287 -12.81 -2.48 1.04
N LEU A 288 -12.06 -3.54 1.09
CA LEU A 288 -12.22 -4.69 0.23
C LEU A 288 -12.67 -5.86 1.09
N TYR A 289 -13.66 -6.61 0.61
CA TYR A 289 -14.11 -7.80 1.30
C TYR A 289 -14.19 -8.95 0.30
N THR A 290 -13.76 -10.12 0.76
CA THR A 290 -13.91 -11.36 0.04
C THR A 290 -14.56 -12.38 0.95
N SER A 291 -15.58 -13.06 0.48
CA SER A 291 -16.23 -14.14 1.21
C SER A 291 -16.46 -15.34 0.29
N PRO A 292 -16.45 -16.58 0.82
CA PRO A 292 -16.94 -17.72 0.04
C PRO A 292 -18.31 -17.41 -0.54
N SER A 293 -18.58 -17.85 -1.78
CA SER A 293 -19.88 -17.60 -2.39
C SER A 293 -21.01 -18.20 -1.53
N PRO A 294 -22.17 -17.52 -1.40
CA PRO A 294 -23.31 -18.02 -0.64
C PRO A 294 -23.84 -19.38 -1.11
N ARG A 295 -23.40 -19.87 -2.28
CA ARG A 295 -23.80 -21.17 -2.82
C ARG A 295 -23.01 -22.34 -2.26
N ASP A 296 -21.90 -22.07 -1.53
CA ASP A 296 -21.04 -23.07 -0.92
C ASP A 296 -21.27 -23.23 0.59
N CYS A 297 -22.36 -22.62 1.12
CA CYS A 297 -22.80 -22.71 2.53
C CYS A 297 -24.03 -23.58 2.67
#